data_2b0f30ba7ad26bfc07b8166a66ed6f1a
#
_entry.id   2b0f30ba7ad26bfc07b8166a66ed6f1a
#
_cell.length_a   1.000
_cell.length_b   1.000
_cell.length_c   1.000
_cell.angle_alpha   90.00
_cell.angle_beta   90.00
_cell.angle_gamma   90.00
#
_symmetry.space_group_name_H-M   'P 1'
#
loop_
_entity.id
_entity.type
_entity.pdbx_description
1 polymer ?
#
loop_
_entity_poly.entity_id
_entity_poly.type
_entity_poly.pdbx_seq_one_letter_code
_entity_poly.pdbx_strand_id
1 'polypeptide(L)'
;MANLFGLDATGNNAYVKATGAGSNADPFVIHNDTFTSSLKSAFVASGVSSDVIAAVASNKLRVMSMAITANSGCTVKFQSGASTDLTPPFHIAGEGNLTMSNPLGLFESNSGEKINAVLAGSADYTVMLTYREVAA
;
A
#
# COMPACT_ATOMS: atom_id res chain seq x y z
N MET A 1 -33.36 9.21 16.70
CA MET A 1 -31.94 9.14 16.24
C MET A 1 -31.74 10.24 15.20
N ALA A 2 -30.91 11.22 15.46
CA ALA A 2 -30.58 12.24 14.49
C ALA A 2 -29.43 11.74 13.62
N ASN A 3 -29.65 11.54 12.33
CA ASN A 3 -28.58 11.30 11.38
C ASN A 3 -27.92 12.64 11.09
N LEU A 4 -26.72 12.85 11.63
CA LEU A 4 -25.90 13.98 11.25
C LEU A 4 -25.21 13.64 9.92
N PHE A 5 -25.75 14.13 8.81
CA PHE A 5 -25.06 14.18 7.56
C PHE A 5 -24.39 15.55 7.46
N GLY A 6 -23.06 15.58 7.51
CA GLY A 6 -22.28 16.79 7.23
C GLY A 6 -21.69 16.68 5.83
N LEU A 7 -21.79 17.76 5.06
CA LEU A 7 -20.96 17.94 3.86
C LEU A 7 -19.66 18.59 4.33
N ASP A 8 -18.52 18.14 3.80
CA ASP A 8 -17.25 18.85 3.97
C ASP A 8 -17.28 20.21 3.23
N ALA A 9 -16.28 21.04 3.41
CA ALA A 9 -16.16 22.33 2.77
C ALA A 9 -16.11 22.26 1.21
N THR A 10 -15.99 21.06 0.66
CA THR A 10 -15.96 20.78 -0.79
C THR A 10 -17.24 20.10 -1.30
N GLY A 11 -18.23 19.87 -0.42
CA GLY A 11 -19.52 19.32 -0.80
C GLY A 11 -19.58 17.79 -0.89
N ASN A 12 -18.59 17.07 -0.41
CA ASN A 12 -18.59 15.61 -0.37
C ASN A 12 -19.22 15.08 0.93
N ASN A 13 -19.86 13.91 0.86
CA ASN A 13 -20.38 13.22 2.05
C ASN A 13 -19.21 12.86 2.99
N ALA A 14 -19.13 13.52 4.14
CA ALA A 14 -18.22 13.16 5.20
C ALA A 14 -18.83 12.08 6.09
N TYR A 15 -18.16 10.93 6.21
CA TYR A 15 -18.49 9.95 7.24
C TYR A 15 -18.00 10.47 8.59
N VAL A 16 -18.93 10.81 9.45
CA VAL A 16 -18.63 11.22 10.81
C VAL A 16 -18.47 10.00 11.69
N LYS A 17 -17.25 9.65 12.05
CA LYS A 17 -17.00 8.72 13.14
C LYS A 17 -17.00 9.51 14.44
N ALA A 18 -18.09 9.44 15.19
CA ALA A 18 -18.16 10.05 16.52
C ALA A 18 -17.50 9.10 17.53
N THR A 19 -16.51 9.58 18.26
CA THR A 19 -15.95 8.93 19.44
C THR A 19 -16.20 9.84 20.64
N GLY A 20 -16.55 9.24 21.77
CA GLY A 20 -16.88 9.98 23.00
C GLY A 20 -18.34 9.77 23.44
N ALA A 21 -18.62 10.02 24.69
CA ALA A 21 -19.95 9.83 25.31
C ALA A 21 -20.94 10.96 24.99
N GLY A 22 -20.52 12.01 24.28
CA GLY A 22 -21.40 13.14 23.93
C GLY A 22 -21.72 14.06 25.11
N SER A 23 -20.92 14.04 26.16
CA SER A 23 -21.01 14.95 27.30
C SER A 23 -20.10 16.17 27.17
N ASN A 24 -20.30 17.23 27.95
CA ASN A 24 -19.39 18.37 27.98
C ASN A 24 -17.97 18.01 28.43
N ALA A 25 -17.80 16.90 29.17
CA ALA A 25 -16.50 16.42 29.63
C ALA A 25 -15.86 15.45 28.61
N ASP A 26 -16.68 14.88 27.72
CA ASP A 26 -16.24 13.96 26.66
C ASP A 26 -17.06 14.23 25.39
N PRO A 27 -16.76 15.34 24.70
CA PRO A 27 -17.49 15.73 23.50
C PRO A 27 -17.26 14.73 22.37
N PHE A 28 -18.26 14.56 21.52
CA PHE A 28 -18.08 13.83 20.27
C PHE A 28 -17.00 14.50 19.43
N VAL A 29 -15.89 13.80 19.24
CA VAL A 29 -14.86 14.23 18.30
C VAL A 29 -15.18 13.67 16.93
N ILE A 30 -15.47 14.56 16.00
CA ILE A 30 -15.65 14.20 14.60
C ILE A 30 -14.25 14.05 14.00
N HIS A 31 -13.84 12.81 13.79
CA HIS A 31 -12.65 12.55 13.01
C HIS A 31 -13.03 12.59 11.53
N ASN A 32 -12.58 13.63 10.86
CA ASN A 32 -12.57 13.62 9.42
C ASN A 32 -11.40 12.70 8.99
N ASP A 33 -11.70 11.42 8.83
CA ASP A 33 -10.75 10.48 8.20
C ASP A 33 -10.66 10.79 6.70
N THR A 34 -10.25 12.02 6.39
CA THR A 34 -9.70 12.27 5.07
C THR A 34 -8.47 11.39 4.98
N PHE A 35 -8.52 10.41 4.09
CA PHE A 35 -7.32 9.68 3.70
C PHE A 35 -6.33 10.68 3.08
N THR A 36 -5.61 11.38 3.93
CA THR A 36 -4.65 12.43 3.53
C THR A 36 -3.36 11.83 2.98
N SER A 37 -3.16 10.52 3.08
CA SER A 37 -2.03 9.90 2.43
C SER A 37 -2.30 9.81 0.92
N SER A 38 -1.68 10.70 0.16
CA SER A 38 -1.70 10.65 -1.30
C SER A 38 -1.17 9.30 -1.79
N LEU A 39 -1.79 8.78 -2.84
CA LEU A 39 -1.25 7.62 -3.55
C LEU A 39 0.09 8.01 -4.17
N LYS A 40 1.10 7.18 -3.93
CA LYS A 40 2.42 7.29 -4.52
C LYS A 40 2.67 6.10 -5.43
N SER A 41 3.51 6.28 -6.43
CA SER A 41 3.93 5.20 -7.32
C SER A 41 5.44 5.01 -7.23
N ALA A 42 5.86 3.76 -7.28
CA ALA A 42 7.25 3.36 -7.37
C ALA A 42 7.38 2.24 -8.40
N PHE A 43 8.50 2.21 -9.11
CA PHE A 43 8.76 1.16 -10.09
C PHE A 43 10.24 0.77 -10.09
N VAL A 44 10.50 -0.45 -10.53
CA VAL A 44 11.83 -0.97 -10.82
C VAL A 44 11.78 -1.79 -12.09
N ALA A 45 12.80 -1.67 -12.92
CA ALA A 45 13.04 -2.53 -14.09
C ALA A 45 14.44 -3.10 -13.95
N SER A 46 14.55 -4.42 -13.76
CA SER A 46 15.82 -5.06 -13.44
C SER A 46 15.74 -6.57 -13.64
N GLY A 47 16.87 -7.19 -13.96
CA GLY A 47 17.06 -8.63 -13.91
C GLY A 47 17.52 -9.16 -12.54
N VAL A 48 17.48 -8.34 -11.49
CA VAL A 48 17.93 -8.71 -10.14
C VAL A 48 16.96 -8.21 -9.07
N SER A 49 17.04 -8.77 -7.87
CA SER A 49 16.27 -8.29 -6.72
C SER A 49 16.61 -6.84 -6.41
N SER A 50 15.61 -6.01 -6.16
CA SER A 50 15.76 -4.56 -6.02
C SER A 50 14.81 -3.96 -4.98
N ASP A 51 15.26 -2.87 -4.38
CA ASP A 51 14.40 -2.02 -3.55
C ASP A 51 13.40 -1.29 -4.45
N VAL A 52 12.11 -1.49 -4.23
CA VAL A 52 11.07 -0.82 -5.01
C VAL A 52 10.61 0.45 -4.32
N ILE A 53 10.41 0.39 -3.00
CA ILE A 53 9.99 1.53 -2.20
C ILE A 53 10.96 1.70 -1.05
N ALA A 54 11.55 2.90 -0.94
CA ALA A 54 12.45 3.24 0.17
C ALA A 54 11.70 3.28 1.50
N ALA A 55 12.39 2.99 2.59
CA ALA A 55 11.85 3.09 3.94
C ALA A 55 11.44 4.53 4.27
N VAL A 56 10.32 4.67 5.00
CA VAL A 56 9.86 5.93 5.56
C VAL A 56 9.79 5.78 7.08
N ALA A 57 10.55 6.59 7.80
CA ALA A 57 10.65 6.49 9.25
C ALA A 57 9.27 6.58 9.92
N SER A 58 9.02 5.70 10.87
CA SER A 58 7.78 5.63 11.66
C SER A 58 6.50 5.36 10.87
N ASN A 59 6.60 5.07 9.57
CA ASN A 59 5.45 4.73 8.74
C ASN A 59 5.59 3.29 8.23
N LYS A 60 4.44 2.71 7.93
CA LYS A 60 4.31 1.50 7.12
C LYS A 60 3.99 1.89 5.68
N LEU A 61 4.38 1.05 4.75
CA LEU A 61 4.13 1.22 3.33
C LEU A 61 3.03 0.23 2.91
N ARG A 62 1.82 0.71 2.70
CA ARG A 62 0.68 -0.12 2.27
C ARG A 62 0.54 -0.10 0.76
N VAL A 63 0.78 -1.23 0.12
CA VAL A 63 0.62 -1.38 -1.33
C VAL A 63 -0.84 -1.57 -1.67
N MET A 64 -1.35 -0.74 -2.57
CA MET A 64 -2.75 -0.72 -3.01
C MET A 64 -2.95 -1.42 -4.34
N SER A 65 -1.96 -1.30 -5.23
CA SER A 65 -1.97 -2.01 -6.51
C SER A 65 -0.55 -2.37 -6.93
N MET A 66 -0.45 -3.40 -7.74
CA MET A 66 0.81 -3.80 -8.35
C MET A 66 0.60 -4.23 -9.79
N ALA A 67 1.62 -4.02 -10.59
CA ALA A 67 1.77 -4.59 -11.92
C ALA A 67 3.19 -5.14 -12.05
N ILE A 68 3.29 -6.37 -12.50
CA ILE A 68 4.56 -7.06 -12.76
C ILE A 68 4.53 -7.55 -14.20
N THR A 69 5.60 -7.29 -14.94
CA THR A 69 5.82 -7.87 -16.27
C THR A 69 7.19 -8.53 -16.32
N ALA A 70 7.33 -9.60 -17.07
CA ALA A 70 8.60 -10.30 -17.25
C ALA A 70 8.79 -10.76 -18.70
N ASN A 71 10.03 -10.67 -19.20
CA ASN A 71 10.38 -11.12 -20.56
C ASN A 71 10.59 -12.64 -20.66
N SER A 72 10.84 -13.30 -19.54
CA SER A 72 10.96 -14.76 -19.45
C SER A 72 10.40 -15.26 -18.12
N GLY A 73 10.22 -16.58 -17.99
CA GLY A 73 9.66 -17.16 -16.77
C GLY A 73 10.49 -16.85 -15.53
N CYS A 74 9.84 -16.33 -14.51
CA CYS A 74 10.48 -15.98 -13.25
C CYS A 74 9.50 -16.09 -12.07
N THR A 75 10.05 -15.94 -10.88
CA THR A 75 9.28 -15.87 -9.64
C THR A 75 9.64 -14.59 -8.90
N VAL A 76 8.63 -13.82 -8.51
CA VAL A 76 8.80 -12.56 -7.77
C VAL A 76 8.04 -12.65 -6.46
N LYS A 77 8.68 -12.28 -5.35
CA LYS A 77 8.01 -12.07 -4.06
C LYS A 77 8.39 -10.71 -3.50
N PHE A 78 7.59 -10.19 -2.59
CA PHE A 78 7.88 -8.93 -1.90
C PHE A 78 8.29 -9.20 -0.45
N GLN A 79 9.24 -8.41 0.02
CA GLN A 79 9.76 -8.46 1.39
C GLN A 79 9.75 -7.07 2.03
N SER A 80 9.52 -7.04 3.34
CA SER A 80 9.78 -5.90 4.21
C SER A 80 11.21 -5.99 4.71
N GLY A 81 11.94 -4.88 4.63
CA GLY A 81 13.34 -4.84 5.02
C GLY A 81 14.20 -5.79 4.19
N ALA A 82 15.03 -6.59 4.85
CA ALA A 82 15.98 -7.48 4.20
C ALA A 82 15.45 -8.91 4.00
N SER A 83 14.44 -9.36 4.77
CA SER A 83 14.15 -10.79 4.84
C SER A 83 12.72 -11.17 5.25
N THR A 84 11.86 -10.23 5.65
CA THR A 84 10.49 -10.57 6.08
C THR A 84 9.58 -10.68 4.88
N ASP A 85 9.15 -11.88 4.54
CA ASP A 85 8.26 -12.13 3.40
C ASP A 85 6.88 -11.48 3.64
N LEU A 86 6.44 -10.63 2.71
CA LEU A 86 5.12 -10.00 2.69
C LEU A 86 4.13 -10.76 1.83
N THR A 87 4.64 -11.48 0.84
CA THR A 87 3.82 -12.26 -0.10
C THR A 87 4.44 -13.63 -0.35
N PRO A 88 3.63 -14.62 -0.73
CA PRO A 88 4.16 -15.81 -1.36
C PRO A 88 4.83 -15.44 -2.70
N PRO A 89 5.64 -16.33 -3.26
CA PRO A 89 6.21 -16.13 -4.60
C PRO A 89 5.12 -16.18 -5.67
N PHE A 90 5.10 -15.16 -6.54
CA PHE A 90 4.27 -15.10 -7.74
C PHE A 90 5.05 -15.68 -8.91
N HIS A 91 4.49 -16.69 -9.57
CA HIS A 91 5.06 -17.28 -10.78
C HIS A 91 4.58 -16.51 -12.00
N ILE A 92 5.49 -15.86 -12.70
CA ILE A 92 5.22 -15.11 -13.92
C ILE A 92 5.73 -15.95 -15.10
N ALA A 93 4.84 -16.26 -16.05
CA ALA A 93 5.24 -16.95 -17.27
C ALA A 93 6.13 -16.04 -18.14
N GLY A 94 6.83 -16.62 -19.09
CA GLY A 94 7.59 -15.84 -20.09
C GLY A 94 6.67 -14.92 -20.87
N GLU A 95 7.09 -13.67 -21.08
CA GLU A 95 6.29 -12.60 -21.69
C GLU A 95 4.95 -12.35 -20.98
N GLY A 96 4.88 -12.75 -19.69
CA GLY A 96 3.68 -12.65 -18.87
C GLY A 96 3.57 -11.36 -18.10
N ASN A 97 2.36 -11.10 -17.61
CA ASN A 97 2.09 -10.03 -16.67
C ASN A 97 1.18 -10.51 -15.53
N LEU A 98 1.29 -9.82 -14.40
CA LEU A 98 0.39 -9.97 -13.27
C LEU A 98 -0.01 -8.56 -12.79
N THR A 99 -1.30 -8.31 -12.69
CA THR A 99 -1.84 -7.07 -12.12
C THR A 99 -2.81 -7.40 -11.01
N MET A 100 -2.69 -6.69 -9.89
CA MET A 100 -3.60 -6.82 -8.75
C MET A 100 -3.88 -5.44 -8.15
N SER A 101 -5.09 -5.25 -7.65
CA SER A 101 -5.45 -4.06 -6.89
C SER A 101 -6.47 -4.38 -5.81
N ASN A 102 -6.36 -3.67 -4.68
CA ASN A 102 -7.31 -3.74 -3.59
C ASN A 102 -7.38 -2.38 -2.89
N PRO A 103 -8.55 -1.75 -2.78
CA PRO A 103 -8.69 -0.44 -2.13
C PRO A 103 -8.36 -0.46 -0.63
N LEU A 104 -8.34 -1.61 0.01
CA LEU A 104 -7.93 -1.77 1.41
C LEU A 104 -6.44 -2.06 1.56
N GLY A 105 -5.74 -2.38 0.49
CA GLY A 105 -4.34 -2.77 0.43
C GLY A 105 -4.15 -4.26 0.11
N LEU A 106 -3.05 -4.58 -0.56
CA LEU A 106 -2.65 -5.94 -0.91
C LEU A 106 -1.74 -6.53 0.18
N PHE A 107 -0.77 -5.75 0.63
CA PHE A 107 0.17 -6.08 1.70
C PHE A 107 0.81 -4.80 2.26
N GLU A 108 1.53 -4.93 3.38
CA GLU A 108 2.04 -3.79 4.13
C GLU A 108 3.42 -4.12 4.70
N SER A 109 4.36 -3.15 4.64
CA SER A 109 5.67 -3.31 5.28
C SER A 109 5.57 -3.22 6.81
N ASN A 110 6.60 -3.66 7.52
CA ASN A 110 6.82 -3.24 8.89
C ASN A 110 7.09 -1.74 8.97
N SER A 111 6.94 -1.17 10.16
CA SER A 111 7.21 0.24 10.40
C SER A 111 8.68 0.58 10.13
N GLY A 112 8.91 1.62 9.37
CA GLY A 112 10.26 2.10 9.06
C GLY A 112 11.05 1.23 8.10
N GLU A 113 10.43 0.24 7.46
CA GLU A 113 11.09 -0.67 6.54
C GLU A 113 10.72 -0.41 5.07
N LYS A 114 11.68 -0.67 4.19
CA LYS A 114 11.52 -0.62 2.75
C LYS A 114 10.73 -1.83 2.22
N ILE A 115 10.25 -1.74 0.99
CA ILE A 115 9.71 -2.88 0.24
C ILE A 115 10.68 -3.27 -0.87
N ASN A 116 11.12 -4.53 -0.82
CA ASN A 116 11.97 -5.15 -1.84
C ASN A 116 11.15 -6.07 -2.73
N ALA A 117 11.48 -6.10 -4.02
CA ALA A 117 11.12 -7.19 -4.91
C ALA A 117 12.29 -8.17 -4.98
N VAL A 118 12.03 -9.43 -4.68
CA VAL A 118 13.02 -10.52 -4.72
C VAL A 118 12.71 -11.40 -5.92
N LEU A 119 13.64 -11.43 -6.86
CA LEU A 119 13.54 -12.22 -8.09
C LEU A 119 14.24 -13.58 -7.90
N ALA A 120 13.57 -14.65 -8.32
CA ALA A 120 14.19 -15.93 -8.58
C ALA A 120 14.03 -16.28 -10.06
N GLY A 121 15.15 -16.56 -10.72
CA GLY A 121 15.26 -16.71 -12.16
C GLY A 121 16.18 -15.64 -12.77
N SER A 122 16.35 -15.69 -14.07
CA SER A 122 17.21 -14.78 -14.85
C SER A 122 16.43 -13.86 -15.80
N ALA A 123 15.17 -13.59 -15.48
CA ALA A 123 14.32 -12.72 -16.29
C ALA A 123 14.60 -11.23 -16.04
N ASP A 124 14.50 -10.43 -17.09
CA ASP A 124 14.26 -9.00 -16.89
C ASP A 124 12.79 -8.82 -16.53
N TYR A 125 12.54 -8.05 -15.50
CA TYR A 125 11.20 -7.79 -15.01
C TYR A 125 11.00 -6.31 -14.72
N THR A 126 9.77 -5.89 -14.76
CA THR A 126 9.35 -4.56 -14.30
C THR A 126 8.29 -4.74 -13.23
N VAL A 127 8.48 -4.06 -12.11
CA VAL A 127 7.47 -3.96 -11.05
C VAL A 127 7.07 -2.50 -10.92
N MET A 128 5.77 -2.26 -10.91
CA MET A 128 5.18 -0.98 -10.56
C MET A 128 4.23 -1.18 -9.37
N LEU A 129 4.42 -0.40 -8.34
CA LEU A 129 3.59 -0.40 -7.13
C LEU A 129 2.92 0.97 -6.95
N THR A 130 1.65 0.96 -6.58
CA THR A 130 0.96 2.14 -6.05
C THR A 130 0.74 1.90 -4.56
N TYR A 131 1.12 2.86 -3.73
CA TYR A 131 1.14 2.67 -2.28
C TYR A 131 0.74 3.94 -1.51
N ARG A 132 0.49 3.77 -0.24
CA ARG A 132 0.28 4.84 0.76
C ARG A 132 1.24 4.66 1.92
N GLU A 133 1.61 5.77 2.52
CA GLU A 133 2.25 5.79 3.82
C GLU A 133 1.17 5.80 4.90
N VAL A 134 1.27 4.89 5.85
CA VAL A 134 0.32 4.73 6.96
C VAL A 134 1.09 4.85 8.26
N ALA A 135 0.63 5.65 9.19
CA ALA A 135 1.22 5.73 10.52
C ALA A 135 1.26 4.33 11.18
N ALA A 136 2.39 4.03 11.83
CA ALA A 136 2.61 2.74 12.50
C ALA A 136 1.90 2.64 13.85
#